data_8abb881638bd27507699b3f6b34ab173
#
_entry.id   8abb881638bd27507699b3f6b34ab173
#
_cell.length_a   1.000
_cell.length_b   1.000
_cell.length_c   1.000
_cell.angle_alpha   90.00
_cell.angle_beta   90.00
_cell.angle_gamma   90.00
#
_symmetry.space_group_name_H-M   'P 1'
#
loop_
_entity.id
_entity.type
_entity.pdbx_description
1 polymer ?
#
loop_
_entity_poly.entity_id
_entity_poly.type
_entity_poly.pdbx_seq_one_letter_code
_entity_poly.pdbx_strand_id
1 'polypeptide(L)'
;PSDPKDRAKQAAITRKMTPEEKVIHREKKAKAQLISSMGIDPENNWSAQYATLPGKEKVVAELKKLAKNADSIYLATDMDREGEAIAWHLTQVIGGDSSRYKRVVFNEITKKAIRSAFEAPGELNTHRVDAQQARRFLDRVVGFMVSPLLWEKVGRGLSAGRVQSVALKMIVE
;
A
#
# COMPACT_ATOMS: atom_id res chain seq x y z
N PRO A 1 -18.56 -9.99 -3.69
CA PRO A 1 -19.71 -10.62 -3.05
C PRO A 1 -19.53 -12.14 -3.09
N SER A 2 -19.48 -12.79 -1.91
CA SER A 2 -19.32 -14.24 -1.81
C SER A 2 -20.54 -14.95 -2.43
N ASP A 3 -20.26 -16.01 -3.20
CA ASP A 3 -21.28 -16.85 -3.85
C ASP A 3 -22.32 -17.33 -2.80
N PRO A 4 -23.65 -17.29 -3.11
CA PRO A 4 -24.70 -17.81 -2.24
C PRO A 4 -24.46 -19.26 -1.78
N LYS A 5 -23.85 -20.09 -2.62
CA LYS A 5 -23.49 -21.48 -2.28
C LYS A 5 -22.41 -21.57 -1.21
N ASP A 6 -21.42 -20.65 -1.23
CA ASP A 6 -20.37 -20.61 -0.22
C ASP A 6 -20.91 -20.10 1.13
N ARG A 7 -21.86 -19.16 1.11
CA ARG A 7 -22.55 -18.71 2.33
C ARG A 7 -23.35 -19.84 2.98
N ALA A 8 -24.07 -20.62 2.18
CA ALA A 8 -24.85 -21.76 2.69
C ALA A 8 -23.94 -22.85 3.31
N LYS A 9 -22.82 -23.18 2.67
CA LYS A 9 -21.82 -24.13 3.21
C LYS A 9 -21.22 -23.61 4.52
N GLN A 10 -20.83 -22.34 4.59
CA GLN A 10 -20.30 -21.74 5.81
C GLN A 10 -21.32 -21.71 6.96
N ALA A 11 -22.59 -21.41 6.66
CA ALA A 11 -23.66 -21.44 7.65
C ALA A 11 -23.90 -22.86 8.18
N ALA A 12 -23.84 -23.88 7.34
CA ALA A 12 -24.00 -25.28 7.74
C ALA A 12 -22.83 -25.74 8.66
N ILE A 13 -21.61 -25.34 8.36
CA ILE A 13 -20.42 -25.62 9.19
C ILE A 13 -20.57 -24.94 10.56
N THR A 14 -20.94 -23.65 10.57
CA THR A 14 -21.08 -22.88 11.83
C THR A 14 -22.20 -23.43 12.73
N ARG A 15 -23.25 -24.01 12.18
CA ARG A 15 -24.34 -24.63 12.96
C ARG A 15 -23.87 -25.84 13.76
N LYS A 16 -22.90 -26.61 13.25
CA LYS A 16 -22.38 -27.85 13.89
C LYS A 16 -21.29 -27.57 14.94
N MET A 17 -20.79 -26.35 15.06
CA MET A 17 -19.75 -25.96 16.00
C MET A 17 -20.28 -25.85 17.42
N THR A 18 -19.43 -26.22 18.39
CA THR A 18 -19.65 -25.96 19.82
C THR A 18 -19.65 -24.45 20.11
N PRO A 19 -20.15 -23.99 21.27
CA PRO A 19 -20.08 -22.58 21.65
C PRO A 19 -18.65 -22.02 21.63
N GLU A 20 -17.68 -22.79 22.12
CA GLU A 20 -16.26 -22.42 22.15
C GLU A 20 -15.68 -22.31 20.73
N GLU A 21 -15.93 -23.29 19.88
CA GLU A 21 -15.52 -23.28 18.47
C GLU A 21 -16.13 -22.09 17.70
N LYS A 22 -17.36 -21.70 18.02
CA LYS A 22 -18.02 -20.52 17.42
C LYS A 22 -17.31 -19.23 17.78
N VAL A 23 -16.85 -19.08 19.02
CA VAL A 23 -16.06 -17.91 19.47
C VAL A 23 -14.75 -17.83 18.69
N ILE A 24 -13.98 -18.91 18.67
CA ILE A 24 -12.70 -18.99 17.94
C ILE A 24 -12.90 -18.71 16.43
N HIS A 25 -13.95 -19.30 15.84
CA HIS A 25 -14.26 -19.07 14.44
C HIS A 25 -14.61 -17.60 14.13
N ARG A 26 -15.39 -16.97 15.04
CA ARG A 26 -15.76 -15.55 14.92
C ARG A 26 -14.52 -14.64 15.02
N GLU A 27 -13.61 -14.91 15.95
CA GLU A 27 -12.36 -14.17 16.11
C GLU A 27 -11.46 -14.32 14.88
N LYS A 28 -11.26 -15.54 14.40
CA LYS A 28 -10.48 -15.80 13.17
C LYS A 28 -11.08 -15.08 11.96
N LYS A 29 -12.40 -15.09 11.82
CA LYS A 29 -13.09 -14.40 10.73
C LYS A 29 -12.97 -12.88 10.85
N ALA A 30 -13.10 -12.32 12.04
CA ALA A 30 -12.93 -10.89 12.28
C ALA A 30 -11.49 -10.44 11.96
N LYS A 31 -10.50 -11.23 12.38
CA LYS A 31 -9.09 -10.99 12.07
C LYS A 31 -8.80 -11.06 10.57
N ALA A 32 -9.27 -12.08 9.88
CA ALA A 32 -9.12 -12.22 8.44
C ALA A 32 -9.78 -11.06 7.68
N GLN A 33 -10.95 -10.61 8.14
CA GLN A 33 -11.63 -9.46 7.57
C GLN A 33 -10.85 -8.15 7.82
N LEU A 34 -10.25 -7.98 9.00
CA LEU A 34 -9.41 -6.83 9.32
C LEU A 34 -8.18 -6.79 8.40
N ILE A 35 -7.45 -7.90 8.28
CA ILE A 35 -6.28 -8.03 7.38
C ILE A 35 -6.68 -7.72 5.92
N SER A 36 -7.78 -8.29 5.45
CA SER A 36 -8.28 -8.04 4.10
C SER A 36 -8.66 -6.57 3.86
N SER A 37 -9.28 -5.91 4.84
CA SER A 37 -9.66 -4.49 4.76
C SER A 37 -8.44 -3.59 4.84
N MET A 38 -7.49 -3.93 5.66
CA MET A 38 -6.23 -3.24 5.84
C MET A 38 -5.30 -3.43 4.62
N GLY A 39 -5.41 -4.57 3.92
CA GLY A 39 -4.56 -4.94 2.78
C GLY A 39 -3.11 -5.18 3.18
N ILE A 40 -2.84 -5.42 4.45
CA ILE A 40 -1.53 -5.70 5.03
C ILE A 40 -1.70 -6.81 6.05
N ASP A 41 -0.83 -7.82 6.00
CA ASP A 41 -0.79 -8.92 6.96
C ASP A 41 0.45 -8.83 7.85
N PRO A 42 0.33 -8.30 9.10
CA PRO A 42 1.44 -8.17 10.02
C PRO A 42 2.03 -9.51 10.48
N GLU A 43 1.25 -10.59 10.42
CA GLU A 43 1.69 -11.93 10.85
C GLU A 43 2.41 -12.69 9.74
N ASN A 44 2.23 -12.26 8.49
CA ASN A 44 2.89 -12.83 7.33
C ASN A 44 3.92 -11.85 6.77
N ASN A 45 4.93 -11.55 7.57
CA ASN A 45 6.06 -10.68 7.20
C ASN A 45 5.63 -9.34 6.57
N TRP A 46 4.56 -8.74 7.10
CA TRP A 46 4.02 -7.47 6.62
C TRP A 46 3.65 -7.47 5.13
N SER A 47 3.28 -8.63 4.59
CA SER A 47 2.89 -8.76 3.19
C SER A 47 1.75 -7.78 2.86
N ALA A 48 1.93 -7.01 1.80
CA ALA A 48 0.97 -6.01 1.36
C ALA A 48 0.38 -6.37 0.01
N GLN A 49 -0.93 -6.12 -0.13
CA GLN A 49 -1.64 -6.30 -1.38
C GLN A 49 -1.74 -4.96 -2.11
N TYR A 50 -1.24 -4.93 -3.33
CA TYR A 50 -1.33 -3.77 -4.21
C TYR A 50 -2.25 -4.07 -5.38
N ALA A 51 -3.10 -3.12 -5.73
CA ALA A 51 -3.99 -3.21 -6.87
C ALA A 51 -3.98 -1.89 -7.65
N THR A 52 -4.16 -1.98 -8.95
CA THR A 52 -4.37 -0.81 -9.78
C THR A 52 -5.67 -0.11 -9.38
N LEU A 53 -5.63 1.20 -9.17
CA LEU A 53 -6.82 1.98 -8.84
C LEU A 53 -7.84 1.92 -10.00
N PRO A 54 -9.15 1.80 -9.69
CA PRO A 54 -10.19 1.87 -10.70
C PRO A 54 -10.05 3.10 -11.60
N GLY A 55 -10.13 2.91 -12.90
CA GLY A 55 -9.97 3.95 -13.92
C GLY A 55 -8.52 4.25 -14.31
N LYS A 56 -7.52 3.59 -13.71
CA LYS A 56 -6.10 3.72 -14.08
C LYS A 56 -5.59 2.55 -14.94
N GLU A 57 -6.42 1.58 -15.23
CA GLU A 57 -6.07 0.38 -15.99
C GLU A 57 -5.56 0.72 -17.40
N LYS A 58 -6.18 1.72 -18.05
CA LYS A 58 -5.76 2.19 -19.37
C LYS A 58 -4.35 2.77 -19.37
N VAL A 59 -4.04 3.60 -18.36
CA VAL A 59 -2.70 4.18 -18.19
C VAL A 59 -1.66 3.09 -17.97
N VAL A 60 -1.96 2.13 -17.10
CA VAL A 60 -1.08 0.99 -16.85
C VAL A 60 -0.86 0.16 -18.12
N ALA A 61 -1.90 -0.11 -18.89
CA ALA A 61 -1.80 -0.85 -20.15
C ALA A 61 -0.95 -0.11 -21.18
N GLU A 62 -1.09 1.21 -21.28
CA GLU A 62 -0.28 2.06 -22.16
C GLU A 62 1.20 2.05 -21.75
N LEU A 63 1.49 2.23 -20.46
CA LEU A 63 2.86 2.14 -19.93
C LEU A 63 3.51 0.78 -20.23
N LYS A 64 2.78 -0.31 -20.04
CA LYS A 64 3.26 -1.66 -20.37
C LYS A 64 3.54 -1.81 -21.86
N LYS A 65 2.68 -1.26 -22.73
CA LYS A 65 2.84 -1.30 -24.17
C LYS A 65 4.10 -0.55 -24.61
N LEU A 66 4.31 0.67 -24.08
CA LEU A 66 5.49 1.49 -24.39
C LEU A 66 6.77 0.82 -23.86
N ALA A 67 6.74 0.31 -22.65
CA ALA A 67 7.88 -0.36 -22.02
C ALA A 67 8.30 -1.65 -22.74
N LYS A 68 7.39 -2.32 -23.46
CA LYS A 68 7.69 -3.58 -24.15
C LYS A 68 8.81 -3.43 -25.19
N ASN A 69 8.85 -2.29 -25.89
CA ASN A 69 9.78 -2.01 -26.97
C ASN A 69 10.90 -1.03 -26.59
N ALA A 70 10.98 -0.63 -25.31
CA ALA A 70 12.00 0.30 -24.84
C ALA A 70 13.24 -0.46 -24.35
N ASP A 71 14.43 -0.04 -24.73
CA ASP A 71 15.68 -0.58 -24.20
C ASP A 71 15.96 -0.11 -22.78
N SER A 72 15.56 1.10 -22.44
CA SER A 72 15.72 1.69 -21.12
C SER A 72 14.45 2.42 -20.67
N ILE A 73 14.15 2.34 -19.39
CA ILE A 73 13.00 2.99 -18.75
C ILE A 73 13.53 3.91 -17.66
N TYR A 74 13.36 5.20 -17.83
CA TYR A 74 13.82 6.20 -16.87
C TYR A 74 12.72 6.53 -15.87
N LEU A 75 13.01 6.34 -14.58
CA LEU A 75 12.12 6.62 -13.47
C LEU A 75 12.47 8.01 -12.90
N ALA A 76 11.82 9.04 -13.44
CA ALA A 76 12.07 10.44 -13.11
C ALA A 76 10.98 10.97 -12.16
N THR A 77 11.02 10.54 -10.91
CA THR A 77 10.15 10.98 -9.83
C THR A 77 10.94 11.79 -8.80
N ASP A 78 10.26 12.45 -7.85
CA ASP A 78 10.87 13.31 -6.85
C ASP A 78 11.98 12.61 -6.04
N MET A 79 12.91 13.41 -5.49
CA MET A 79 14.08 12.92 -4.74
C MET A 79 13.76 12.54 -3.29
N ASP A 80 12.50 12.31 -2.96
CA ASP A 80 12.07 11.88 -1.64
C ASP A 80 11.70 10.39 -1.61
N ARG A 81 11.32 9.90 -0.43
CA ARG A 81 10.91 8.48 -0.26
C ARG A 81 9.59 8.16 -0.95
N GLU A 82 8.70 9.13 -1.11
CA GLU A 82 7.44 8.99 -1.83
C GLU A 82 7.69 8.80 -3.33
N GLY A 83 8.58 9.62 -3.91
CA GLY A 83 9.03 9.48 -5.30
C GLY A 83 9.75 8.16 -5.55
N GLU A 84 10.56 7.69 -4.60
CA GLU A 84 11.23 6.40 -4.67
C GLU A 84 10.24 5.23 -4.63
N ALA A 85 9.20 5.32 -3.79
CA ALA A 85 8.14 4.31 -3.75
C ALA A 85 7.29 4.31 -5.02
N ILE A 86 7.01 5.46 -5.62
CA ILE A 86 6.32 5.54 -6.92
C ILE A 86 7.16 4.87 -8.00
N ALA A 87 8.45 5.16 -8.07
CA ALA A 87 9.38 4.55 -9.00
C ALA A 87 9.38 3.02 -8.86
N TRP A 88 9.48 2.51 -7.62
CA TRP A 88 9.41 1.09 -7.32
C TRP A 88 8.08 0.46 -7.74
N HIS A 89 6.94 1.09 -7.44
CA HIS A 89 5.64 0.58 -7.86
C HIS A 89 5.51 0.50 -9.38
N LEU A 90 6.08 1.46 -10.12
CA LEU A 90 6.12 1.40 -11.58
C LEU A 90 6.91 0.19 -12.08
N THR A 91 8.05 -0.14 -11.45
CA THR A 91 8.80 -1.36 -11.83
C THR A 91 7.97 -2.62 -11.59
N GLN A 92 7.23 -2.70 -10.48
CA GLN A 92 6.38 -3.85 -10.17
C GLN A 92 5.21 -3.99 -11.16
N VAL A 93 4.62 -2.88 -11.55
CA VAL A 93 3.47 -2.87 -12.46
C VAL A 93 3.88 -3.14 -13.90
N ILE A 94 4.96 -2.54 -14.38
CA ILE A 94 5.46 -2.72 -15.74
C ILE A 94 6.11 -4.10 -15.88
N GLY A 95 6.94 -4.50 -14.91
CA GLY A 95 7.65 -5.79 -14.90
C GLY A 95 8.79 -5.85 -15.91
N GLY A 96 9.32 -7.05 -16.13
CA GLY A 96 10.43 -7.30 -17.05
C GLY A 96 11.80 -7.24 -16.35
N ASP A 97 12.86 -7.09 -17.15
CA ASP A 97 14.23 -7.07 -16.65
C ASP A 97 14.52 -5.79 -15.85
N SER A 98 15.00 -5.95 -14.64
CA SER A 98 15.35 -4.86 -13.72
C SER A 98 16.49 -3.97 -14.23
N SER A 99 17.40 -4.49 -15.03
CA SER A 99 18.53 -3.75 -15.60
C SER A 99 18.12 -2.62 -16.55
N ARG A 100 16.89 -2.68 -17.07
CA ARG A 100 16.33 -1.67 -17.97
C ARG A 100 15.87 -0.40 -17.25
N TYR A 101 15.66 -0.48 -15.92
CA TYR A 101 15.17 0.64 -15.13
C TYR A 101 16.33 1.49 -14.63
N LYS A 102 16.25 2.80 -14.90
CA LYS A 102 17.24 3.78 -14.51
C LYS A 102 16.59 4.89 -13.71
N ARG A 103 17.13 5.17 -12.53
CA ARG A 103 16.61 6.22 -11.65
C ARG A 103 17.20 7.55 -12.02
N VAL A 104 16.36 8.54 -12.34
CA VAL A 104 16.78 9.91 -12.68
C VAL A 104 16.23 10.84 -11.61
N VAL A 105 17.11 11.62 -10.98
CA VAL A 105 16.76 12.54 -9.90
C VAL A 105 17.37 13.92 -10.20
N PHE A 106 16.56 14.96 -10.07
CA PHE A 106 17.00 16.34 -10.21
C PHE A 106 16.34 17.21 -9.15
N ASN A 107 17.08 18.20 -8.63
CA ASN A 107 16.63 19.09 -7.56
C ASN A 107 15.92 20.33 -8.07
N GLU A 108 16.05 20.62 -9.37
CA GLU A 108 15.48 21.80 -10.00
C GLU A 108 15.04 21.46 -11.45
N ILE A 109 14.03 22.16 -11.93
CA ILE A 109 13.51 21.98 -13.31
C ILE A 109 14.21 22.96 -14.25
N THR A 110 15.53 22.82 -14.36
CA THR A 110 16.33 23.54 -15.34
C THR A 110 16.86 22.60 -16.41
N LYS A 111 17.03 23.11 -17.63
CA LYS A 111 17.55 22.31 -18.75
C LYS A 111 18.90 21.67 -18.45
N LYS A 112 19.76 22.38 -17.69
CA LYS A 112 21.08 21.89 -17.28
C LYS A 112 20.96 20.76 -16.29
N ALA A 113 20.19 20.92 -15.21
CA ALA A 113 20.00 19.90 -14.16
C ALA A 113 19.37 18.63 -14.73
N ILE A 114 18.32 18.77 -15.55
CA ILE A 114 17.65 17.63 -16.18
C ILE A 114 18.63 16.86 -17.08
N ARG A 115 19.39 17.54 -17.94
CA ARG A 115 20.37 16.88 -18.80
C ARG A 115 21.43 16.12 -18.02
N SER A 116 22.06 16.78 -17.02
CA SER A 116 23.02 16.10 -16.15
C SER A 116 22.47 14.88 -15.45
N ALA A 117 21.21 14.93 -15.00
CA ALA A 117 20.56 13.80 -14.35
C ALA A 117 20.34 12.62 -15.30
N PHE A 118 20.03 12.89 -16.58
CA PHE A 118 19.90 11.83 -17.61
C PHE A 118 21.25 11.28 -18.10
N GLU A 119 22.32 12.07 -18.00
CA GLU A 119 23.69 11.64 -18.35
C GLU A 119 24.26 10.69 -17.29
N ALA A 120 23.86 10.83 -16.02
CA ALA A 120 24.33 10.02 -14.92
C ALA A 120 23.14 9.41 -14.11
N PRO A 121 22.35 8.52 -14.71
CA PRO A 121 21.24 7.89 -14.01
C PRO A 121 21.76 6.93 -12.93
N GLY A 122 21.09 6.95 -11.78
CA GLY A 122 21.36 6.03 -10.68
C GLY A 122 20.48 4.80 -10.67
N GLU A 123 20.52 4.10 -9.55
CA GLU A 123 19.67 2.96 -9.24
C GLU A 123 18.57 3.33 -8.25
N LEU A 124 17.54 2.48 -8.17
CA LEU A 124 16.43 2.61 -7.23
C LEU A 124 16.92 2.33 -5.81
N ASN A 125 16.62 3.22 -4.88
CA ASN A 125 17.01 3.08 -3.47
C ASN A 125 15.95 2.30 -2.68
N THR A 126 16.16 0.99 -2.53
CA THR A 126 15.24 0.10 -1.82
C THR A 126 15.04 0.48 -0.36
N HIS A 127 16.06 1.00 0.34
CA HIS A 127 15.91 1.46 1.73
C HIS A 127 14.92 2.62 1.88
N ARG A 128 14.87 3.54 0.90
CA ARG A 128 13.86 4.61 0.88
C ARG A 128 12.46 4.06 0.60
N VAL A 129 12.36 3.07 -0.28
CA VAL A 129 11.10 2.36 -0.55
C VAL A 129 10.60 1.69 0.73
N ASP A 130 11.46 0.93 1.43
CA ASP A 130 11.11 0.25 2.67
C ASP A 130 10.69 1.24 3.77
N ALA A 131 11.39 2.35 3.89
CA ALA A 131 11.03 3.41 4.85
C ALA A 131 9.65 4.02 4.56
N GLN A 132 9.31 4.22 3.29
CA GLN A 132 7.99 4.70 2.88
C GLN A 132 6.92 3.65 3.15
N GLN A 133 7.18 2.38 2.81
CA GLN A 133 6.25 1.28 3.07
C GLN A 133 5.99 1.11 4.57
N ALA A 134 7.04 1.09 5.39
CA ALA A 134 6.91 0.98 6.84
C ALA A 134 6.03 2.09 7.42
N ARG A 135 6.23 3.34 6.99
CA ARG A 135 5.38 4.47 7.38
C ARG A 135 3.92 4.23 6.98
N ARG A 136 3.68 3.85 5.73
CA ARG A 136 2.34 3.59 5.21
C ARG A 136 1.65 2.45 5.96
N PHE A 137 2.39 1.40 6.28
CA PHE A 137 1.86 0.26 7.03
C PHE A 137 1.47 0.67 8.45
N LEU A 138 2.34 1.41 9.13
CA LEU A 138 2.03 1.93 10.46
C LEU A 138 0.79 2.83 10.47
N ASP A 139 0.67 3.74 9.50
CA ASP A 139 -0.49 4.62 9.40
C ASP A 139 -1.79 3.83 9.16
N ARG A 140 -1.74 2.77 8.35
CA ARG A 140 -2.89 1.88 8.13
C ARG A 140 -3.23 1.05 9.36
N VAL A 141 -2.24 0.43 9.99
CA VAL A 141 -2.44 -0.38 11.19
C VAL A 141 -3.06 0.46 12.31
N VAL A 142 -2.47 1.63 12.60
CA VAL A 142 -3.02 2.55 13.61
C VAL A 142 -4.45 2.97 13.24
N GLY A 143 -4.68 3.39 12.00
CA GLY A 143 -6.00 3.81 11.55
C GLY A 143 -7.06 2.71 11.68
N PHE A 144 -6.76 1.51 11.22
CA PHE A 144 -7.72 0.39 11.23
C PHE A 144 -7.94 -0.25 12.61
N MET A 145 -6.94 -0.21 13.50
CA MET A 145 -7.07 -0.81 14.84
C MET A 145 -7.60 0.18 15.87
N VAL A 146 -7.21 1.45 15.81
CA VAL A 146 -7.58 2.44 16.84
C VAL A 146 -8.88 3.16 16.51
N SER A 147 -9.18 3.43 15.24
CA SER A 147 -10.44 4.10 14.89
C SER A 147 -11.70 3.37 15.37
N PRO A 148 -11.81 2.03 15.29
CA PRO A 148 -12.95 1.32 15.85
C PRO A 148 -13.11 1.48 17.36
N LEU A 149 -12.00 1.59 18.11
CA LEU A 149 -12.03 1.87 19.56
C LEU A 149 -12.60 3.26 19.85
N LEU A 150 -12.23 4.25 19.04
CA LEU A 150 -12.81 5.59 19.15
C LEU A 150 -14.32 5.58 18.87
N TRP A 151 -14.78 4.77 17.90
CA TRP A 151 -16.21 4.66 17.59
C TRP A 151 -17.00 4.00 18.72
N GLU A 152 -16.39 3.05 19.42
CA GLU A 152 -17.02 2.38 20.54
C GLU A 152 -17.05 3.24 21.82
N LYS A 153 -15.95 3.95 22.11
CA LYS A 153 -15.77 4.63 23.40
C LYS A 153 -16.12 6.12 23.39
N VAL A 154 -16.03 6.78 22.23
CA VAL A 154 -16.18 8.23 22.13
C VAL A 154 -17.33 8.60 21.19
N GLY A 155 -17.28 8.22 19.90
CA GLY A 155 -18.32 8.55 18.94
C GLY A 155 -17.97 8.11 17.53
N ARG A 156 -19.00 7.81 16.73
CA ARG A 156 -18.84 7.40 15.34
C ARG A 156 -18.31 8.53 14.46
N GLY A 157 -17.56 8.18 13.42
CA GLY A 157 -17.00 9.12 12.45
C GLY A 157 -15.63 9.70 12.83
N LEU A 158 -15.12 9.38 14.01
CA LEU A 158 -13.76 9.75 14.42
C LEU A 158 -12.73 8.84 13.76
N SER A 159 -11.53 9.38 13.48
CA SER A 159 -10.42 8.60 12.95
C SER A 159 -9.17 8.82 13.79
N ALA A 160 -8.44 7.74 14.04
CA ALA A 160 -7.11 7.80 14.65
C ALA A 160 -6.04 7.93 13.55
N GLY A 161 -5.03 8.74 13.83
CA GLY A 161 -3.88 8.91 12.95
C GLY A 161 -2.69 9.45 13.70
N ARG A 162 -1.49 8.94 13.43
CA ARG A 162 -0.26 9.35 14.12
C ARG A 162 0.02 10.86 13.96
N VAL A 163 -0.14 11.38 12.76
CA VAL A 163 0.08 12.80 12.48
C VAL A 163 -1.02 13.67 13.08
N GLN A 164 -2.27 13.25 12.97
CA GLN A 164 -3.42 13.99 13.51
C GLN A 164 -3.33 14.16 15.04
N SER A 165 -2.95 13.10 15.75
CA SER A 165 -2.83 13.12 17.20
C SER A 165 -1.73 14.07 17.67
N VAL A 166 -0.57 14.07 17.00
CA VAL A 166 0.54 14.98 17.31
C VAL A 166 0.18 16.41 16.98
N ALA A 167 -0.42 16.66 15.82
CA ALA A 167 -0.82 18.01 15.41
C ALA A 167 -1.86 18.60 16.39
N LEU A 168 -2.85 17.80 16.79
CA LEU A 168 -3.83 18.24 17.79
C LEU A 168 -3.17 18.55 19.14
N LYS A 169 -2.27 17.71 19.61
CA LYS A 169 -1.52 17.93 20.83
C LYS A 169 -0.77 19.27 20.81
N MET A 170 -0.04 19.54 19.73
CA MET A 170 0.71 20.81 19.55
C MET A 170 -0.17 22.06 19.48
N ILE A 171 -1.45 21.92 19.12
CA ILE A 171 -2.39 23.06 19.08
C ILE A 171 -3.01 23.31 20.47
N VAL A 172 -3.17 22.28 21.29
CA VAL A 172 -3.87 22.34 22.58
C VAL A 172 -2.90 22.66 23.72
N GLU A 173 -1.64 22.27 23.64
CA GLU A 173 -0.56 22.60 24.59
C GLU A 173 0.15 23.91 24.22
#